data_3f38ca0cf71755ced8ee880dffab941e
#
_entry.id   3f38ca0cf71755ced8ee880dffab941e
#
_cell.length_a   1.000
_cell.length_b   1.000
_cell.length_c   1.000
_cell.angle_alpha   90.00
_cell.angle_beta   90.00
_cell.angle_gamma   90.00
#
_symmetry.space_group_name_H-M   'P 1'
#
loop_
_entity.id
_entity.type
_entity.pdbx_description
1 polymer ?
#
loop_
_entity_poly.entity_id
_entity_poly.type
_entity_poly.pdbx_seq_one_letter_code
_entity_poly.pdbx_strand_id
1 'polypeptide(L)'
;MKKLLLLLQVALLGLSATAMMNAQSGGRVYELRTYTCNEGKLPDLLKRFRDHTMTIFERHHMHNVGYWIPSDEPKHSNTLVYIISHESREAATANWKAFREDPGWVKVSKASEENGKIVNHVDSVFMNPTDFSQMK
;
A
#
# COMPACT_ATOMS: atom_id res chain seq x y z
N MET A 1 -2.98 61.36 -54.47
CA MET A 1 -3.75 60.99 -53.28
C MET A 1 -3.73 59.48 -53.14
N LYS A 2 -2.78 58.96 -52.41
CA LYS A 2 -2.67 57.53 -52.14
C LYS A 2 -2.79 57.26 -50.68
N LYS A 3 -3.90 56.62 -50.25
CA LYS A 3 -4.16 56.25 -48.89
C LYS A 3 -3.31 55.02 -48.55
N LEU A 4 -2.39 55.18 -47.62
CA LEU A 4 -1.56 54.13 -47.07
C LEU A 4 -2.36 53.41 -46.00
N LEU A 5 -2.75 52.16 -46.31
CA LEU A 5 -3.44 51.27 -45.37
C LEU A 5 -2.36 50.61 -44.48
N LEU A 6 -2.26 50.98 -43.23
CA LEU A 6 -1.36 50.37 -42.28
C LEU A 6 -2.08 49.14 -41.68
N LEU A 7 -1.67 47.94 -42.11
CA LEU A 7 -2.12 46.70 -41.51
C LEU A 7 -1.36 46.45 -40.24
N LEU A 8 -2.03 46.67 -39.12
CA LEU A 8 -1.53 46.30 -37.77
C LEU A 8 -1.72 44.79 -37.59
N GLN A 9 -0.66 44.00 -37.76
CA GLN A 9 -0.65 42.59 -37.38
C GLN A 9 -0.44 42.52 -35.86
N VAL A 10 -1.50 42.22 -35.14
CA VAL A 10 -1.42 41.84 -33.74
C VAL A 10 -0.99 40.38 -33.69
N ALA A 11 0.30 40.17 -33.39
CA ALA A 11 0.80 38.82 -33.09
C ALA A 11 0.28 38.40 -31.73
N LEU A 12 -0.73 37.56 -31.70
CA LEU A 12 -1.21 36.88 -30.50
C LEU A 12 -0.17 35.84 -30.11
N LEU A 13 0.76 36.20 -29.22
CA LEU A 13 1.61 35.23 -28.55
C LEU A 13 0.72 34.41 -27.59
N GLY A 14 0.26 33.28 -28.12
CA GLY A 14 -0.36 32.24 -27.30
C GLY A 14 0.67 31.67 -26.32
N LEU A 15 0.64 32.14 -25.08
CA LEU A 15 1.38 31.56 -23.98
C LEU A 15 0.72 30.22 -23.66
N SER A 16 1.13 29.16 -24.37
CA SER A 16 0.78 27.80 -23.98
C SER A 16 1.49 27.51 -22.66
N ALA A 17 0.79 27.76 -21.57
CA ALA A 17 1.15 27.20 -20.28
C ALA A 17 0.95 25.68 -20.39
N THR A 18 1.99 24.99 -20.87
CA THR A 18 2.14 23.57 -20.59
C THR A 18 2.28 23.45 -19.09
N ALA A 19 1.14 23.19 -18.43
CA ALA A 19 1.15 22.66 -17.11
C ALA A 19 1.99 21.37 -17.21
N MET A 20 3.26 21.46 -16.82
CA MET A 20 4.03 20.27 -16.47
C MET A 20 3.29 19.67 -15.28
N MET A 21 2.34 18.79 -15.59
CA MET A 21 1.95 17.75 -14.65
C MET A 21 3.27 17.03 -14.36
N ASN A 22 3.87 17.36 -13.22
CA ASN A 22 4.76 16.44 -12.56
C ASN A 22 3.93 15.17 -12.41
N ALA A 23 3.99 14.29 -13.40
CA ALA A 23 3.79 12.89 -13.17
C ALA A 23 4.92 12.56 -12.17
N GLN A 24 4.62 12.75 -10.89
CA GLN A 24 5.29 11.99 -9.87
C GLN A 24 5.23 10.59 -10.41
N SER A 25 6.35 10.10 -10.89
CA SER A 25 6.54 8.69 -11.17
C SER A 25 6.32 8.01 -9.83
N GLY A 26 5.05 7.81 -9.50
CA GLY A 26 4.59 7.13 -8.31
C GLY A 26 5.04 5.70 -8.46
N GLY A 27 6.31 5.47 -8.15
CA GLY A 27 6.83 4.14 -8.02
C GLY A 27 6.02 3.40 -6.95
N ARG A 28 6.03 2.10 -7.04
CA ARG A 28 5.42 1.22 -6.04
C ARG A 28 5.86 1.63 -4.63
N VAL A 29 4.91 1.75 -3.72
CA VAL A 29 5.19 2.01 -2.30
C VAL A 29 5.14 0.68 -1.54
N TYR A 30 6.04 0.50 -0.61
CA TYR A 30 6.10 -0.67 0.25
C TYR A 30 5.56 -0.32 1.64
N GLU A 31 4.86 -1.24 2.25
CA GLU A 31 4.34 -1.11 3.60
C GLU A 31 4.90 -2.24 4.47
N LEU A 32 5.78 -1.88 5.39
CA LEU A 32 6.26 -2.78 6.43
C LEU A 32 5.24 -2.81 7.56
N ARG A 33 4.78 -4.00 7.91
CA ARG A 33 3.86 -4.19 9.01
C ARG A 33 4.42 -5.15 10.04
N THR A 34 4.27 -4.78 11.30
CA THR A 34 4.65 -5.62 12.44
C THR A 34 3.40 -5.89 13.27
N TYR A 35 3.02 -7.14 13.36
CA TYR A 35 1.89 -7.60 14.17
C TYR A 35 2.40 -8.26 15.45
N THR A 36 2.01 -7.70 16.59
CA THR A 36 2.21 -8.36 17.89
C THR A 36 0.92 -9.06 18.29
N CYS A 37 1.01 -10.37 18.50
CA CYS A 37 -0.12 -11.21 18.91
C CYS A 37 -0.30 -11.22 20.42
N ASN A 38 -1.51 -11.54 20.85
CA ASN A 38 -1.76 -12.01 22.21
C ASN A 38 -1.03 -13.33 22.45
N GLU A 39 -0.78 -13.66 23.71
CA GLU A 39 -0.05 -14.88 24.11
C GLU A 39 -0.65 -16.13 23.44
N GLY A 40 0.22 -16.96 22.86
CA GLY A 40 -0.16 -18.20 22.19
C GLY A 40 -0.91 -18.05 20.86
N LYS A 41 -1.14 -16.82 20.37
CA LYS A 41 -1.97 -16.55 19.17
C LYS A 41 -1.21 -16.44 17.84
N LEU A 42 0.12 -16.47 17.87
CA LEU A 42 0.90 -16.40 16.63
C LEU A 42 0.59 -17.56 15.67
N PRO A 43 0.45 -18.83 16.09
CA PRO A 43 0.07 -19.92 15.18
C PRO A 43 -1.27 -19.68 14.49
N ASP A 44 -2.26 -19.14 15.19
CA ASP A 44 -3.57 -18.80 14.62
C ASP A 44 -3.44 -17.69 13.56
N LEU A 45 -2.60 -16.67 13.82
CA LEU A 45 -2.31 -15.62 12.86
C LEU A 45 -1.66 -16.18 11.60
N LEU A 46 -0.62 -17.00 11.75
CA LEU A 46 0.09 -17.60 10.62
C LEU A 46 -0.84 -18.48 9.76
N LYS A 47 -1.72 -19.26 10.40
CA LYS A 47 -2.73 -20.04 9.72
C LYS A 47 -3.68 -19.14 8.92
N ARG A 48 -4.21 -18.08 9.52
CA ARG A 48 -5.09 -17.11 8.87
C ARG A 48 -4.43 -16.46 7.64
N PHE A 49 -3.15 -16.09 7.74
CA PHE A 49 -2.41 -15.51 6.63
C PHE A 49 -2.23 -16.51 5.48
N ARG A 50 -1.75 -17.71 5.79
CA ARG A 50 -1.48 -18.76 4.80
C ARG A 50 -2.74 -19.18 4.07
N ASP A 51 -3.82 -19.41 4.79
CA ASP A 51 -5.04 -19.99 4.24
C ASP A 51 -5.93 -18.97 3.54
N HIS A 52 -5.86 -17.69 3.93
CA HIS A 52 -6.82 -16.68 3.51
C HIS A 52 -6.24 -15.30 3.20
N THR A 53 -5.53 -14.67 4.16
CA THR A 53 -5.21 -13.24 4.11
C THR A 53 -4.39 -12.89 2.88
N MET A 54 -3.37 -13.67 2.56
CA MET A 54 -2.48 -13.40 1.42
C MET A 54 -3.25 -13.37 0.09
N THR A 55 -4.17 -14.31 -0.11
CA THR A 55 -5.01 -14.34 -1.33
C THR A 55 -5.97 -13.15 -1.38
N ILE A 56 -6.52 -12.75 -0.23
CA ILE A 56 -7.42 -11.58 -0.17
C ILE A 56 -6.64 -10.29 -0.42
N PHE A 57 -5.40 -10.18 0.05
CA PHE A 57 -4.52 -9.05 -0.25
C PHE A 57 -4.33 -8.87 -1.75
N GLU A 58 -3.94 -9.93 -2.48
CA GLU A 58 -3.75 -9.86 -3.95
C GLU A 58 -5.04 -9.44 -4.66
N ARG A 59 -6.19 -9.94 -4.23
CA ARG A 59 -7.49 -9.56 -4.80
C ARG A 59 -7.77 -8.06 -4.68
N HIS A 60 -7.21 -7.42 -3.67
CA HIS A 60 -7.34 -5.99 -3.41
C HIS A 60 -6.08 -5.18 -3.76
N HIS A 61 -5.28 -5.66 -4.72
CA HIS A 61 -4.07 -4.97 -5.21
C HIS A 61 -3.03 -4.65 -4.13
N MET A 62 -3.02 -5.45 -3.06
CA MET A 62 -1.97 -5.45 -2.05
C MET A 62 -1.05 -6.63 -2.31
N HIS A 63 0.09 -6.39 -2.96
CA HIS A 63 0.97 -7.46 -3.41
C HIS A 63 1.85 -7.97 -2.27
N ASN A 64 1.84 -9.28 -2.08
CA ASN A 64 2.66 -9.93 -1.07
C ASN A 64 4.14 -9.89 -1.46
N VAL A 65 5.01 -9.36 -0.59
CA VAL A 65 6.46 -9.28 -0.82
C VAL A 65 7.19 -10.33 0.01
N GLY A 66 6.96 -10.37 1.32
CA GLY A 66 7.59 -11.35 2.18
C GLY A 66 7.08 -11.31 3.61
N TYR A 67 7.34 -12.41 4.35
CA TYR A 67 6.83 -12.66 5.70
C TYR A 67 7.92 -13.28 6.57
N TRP A 68 8.12 -12.75 7.77
CA TRP A 68 9.16 -13.19 8.68
C TRP A 68 8.66 -13.29 10.11
N ILE A 69 9.25 -14.21 10.86
CA ILE A 69 9.16 -14.28 12.32
C ILE A 69 10.54 -13.89 12.85
N PRO A 70 10.65 -12.97 13.82
CA PRO A 70 11.93 -12.69 14.48
C PRO A 70 12.58 -13.95 15.02
N SER A 71 13.90 -14.03 14.99
CA SER A 71 14.64 -15.21 15.46
C SER A 71 14.74 -15.29 16.98
N ASP A 72 14.66 -14.13 17.65
CA ASP A 72 14.93 -14.00 19.08
C ASP A 72 13.66 -13.75 19.90
N GLU A 73 13.63 -14.33 21.11
CA GLU A 73 12.58 -14.06 22.09
C GLU A 73 12.70 -12.63 22.69
N PRO A 74 11.58 -12.04 23.13
CA PRO A 74 10.21 -12.58 23.16
C PRO A 74 9.46 -12.47 21.83
N LYS A 75 10.03 -11.83 20.83
CA LYS A 75 9.34 -11.56 19.55
C LYS A 75 9.13 -12.81 18.71
N HIS A 76 10.01 -13.80 18.84
CA HIS A 76 9.87 -15.07 18.11
C HIS A 76 8.51 -15.74 18.34
N SER A 77 8.02 -15.72 19.57
CA SER A 77 6.79 -16.42 19.95
C SER A 77 5.51 -15.63 19.72
N ASN A 78 5.58 -14.33 19.38
CA ASN A 78 4.38 -13.50 19.31
C ASN A 78 4.33 -12.52 18.12
N THR A 79 5.34 -12.46 17.25
CA THR A 79 5.45 -11.39 16.26
C THR A 79 5.51 -11.93 14.83
N LEU A 80 4.69 -11.37 13.96
CA LEU A 80 4.79 -11.51 12.50
C LEU A 80 5.21 -10.17 11.90
N VAL A 81 6.28 -10.16 11.13
CA VAL A 81 6.72 -9.02 10.31
C VAL A 81 6.47 -9.34 8.85
N TYR A 82 5.89 -8.41 8.09
CA TYR A 82 5.71 -8.63 6.67
C TYR A 82 5.77 -7.33 5.87
N ILE A 83 6.02 -7.47 4.59
CA ILE A 83 6.00 -6.38 3.62
C ILE A 83 4.97 -6.71 2.55
N ILE A 84 4.13 -5.74 2.25
CA ILE A 84 3.28 -5.70 1.08
C ILE A 84 3.62 -4.47 0.24
N SER A 85 3.20 -4.46 -1.02
CA SER A 85 3.38 -3.28 -1.85
C SER A 85 2.08 -2.86 -2.52
N HIS A 86 1.98 -1.56 -2.79
CA HIS A 86 0.86 -0.90 -3.46
C HIS A 86 1.37 -0.11 -4.65
N GLU A 87 0.51 0.20 -5.60
CA GLU A 87 0.88 1.02 -6.77
C GLU A 87 1.25 2.45 -6.38
N SER A 88 0.59 3.00 -5.34
CA SER A 88 0.89 4.32 -4.77
C SER A 88 0.44 4.41 -3.31
N ARG A 89 0.78 5.52 -2.66
CA ARG A 89 0.30 5.80 -1.28
C ARG A 89 -1.22 6.00 -1.24
N GLU A 90 -1.79 6.63 -2.26
CA GLU A 90 -3.24 6.82 -2.41
C GLU A 90 -3.94 5.49 -2.65
N ALA A 91 -3.38 4.65 -3.54
CA ALA A 91 -3.89 3.31 -3.81
C ALA A 91 -3.91 2.45 -2.52
N ALA A 92 -2.88 2.56 -1.67
CA ALA A 92 -2.83 1.85 -0.39
C ALA A 92 -4.06 2.15 0.49
N THR A 93 -4.48 3.41 0.57
CA THR A 93 -5.66 3.81 1.35
C THR A 93 -6.93 3.14 0.82
N ALA A 94 -7.12 3.16 -0.50
CA ALA A 94 -8.27 2.52 -1.16
C ALA A 94 -8.25 0.99 -1.02
N ASN A 95 -7.08 0.38 -1.19
CA ASN A 95 -6.88 -1.07 -1.09
C ASN A 95 -7.19 -1.58 0.32
N TRP A 96 -6.71 -0.89 1.35
CA TRP A 96 -7.01 -1.22 2.75
C TRP A 96 -8.50 -1.06 3.07
N LYS A 97 -9.15 -0.03 2.51
CA LYS A 97 -10.59 0.13 2.67
C LYS A 97 -11.34 -1.05 2.06
N ALA A 98 -11.06 -1.38 0.81
CA ALA A 98 -11.67 -2.48 0.08
C ALA A 98 -11.44 -3.84 0.78
N PHE A 99 -10.23 -4.09 1.26
CA PHE A 99 -9.89 -5.28 2.04
C PHE A 99 -10.74 -5.41 3.31
N ARG A 100 -10.86 -4.34 4.10
CA ARG A 100 -11.64 -4.37 5.35
C ARG A 100 -13.14 -4.61 5.11
N GLU A 101 -13.65 -4.18 3.95
CA GLU A 101 -15.05 -4.32 3.56
C GLU A 101 -15.33 -5.62 2.79
N ASP A 102 -14.30 -6.40 2.45
CA ASP A 102 -14.45 -7.67 1.74
C ASP A 102 -15.23 -8.68 2.61
N PRO A 103 -16.37 -9.20 2.12
CA PRO A 103 -17.17 -10.16 2.91
C PRO A 103 -16.40 -11.43 3.28
N GLY A 104 -15.47 -11.86 2.42
CA GLY A 104 -14.59 -13.00 2.68
C GLY A 104 -13.64 -12.72 3.84
N TRP A 105 -13.04 -11.52 3.88
CA TRP A 105 -12.21 -11.10 5.00
C TRP A 105 -13.03 -10.99 6.30
N VAL A 106 -14.19 -10.35 6.27
CA VAL A 106 -15.06 -10.20 7.45
C VAL A 106 -15.39 -11.57 8.04
N LYS A 107 -15.76 -12.55 7.20
CA LYS A 107 -16.05 -13.92 7.63
C LYS A 107 -14.80 -14.59 8.25
N VAL A 108 -13.66 -14.51 7.58
CA VAL A 108 -12.40 -15.13 8.04
C VAL A 108 -11.93 -14.51 9.34
N SER A 109 -11.94 -13.18 9.44
CA SER A 109 -11.53 -12.46 10.65
C SER A 109 -12.37 -12.88 11.85
N LYS A 110 -13.69 -12.88 11.69
CA LYS A 110 -14.62 -13.30 12.75
C LYS A 110 -14.37 -14.75 13.19
N ALA A 111 -14.31 -15.68 12.24
CA ALA A 111 -14.11 -17.10 12.54
C ALA A 111 -12.77 -17.36 13.22
N SER A 112 -11.70 -16.69 12.79
CA SER A 112 -10.37 -16.87 13.38
C SER A 112 -10.23 -16.34 14.80
N GLU A 113 -11.13 -15.48 15.24
CA GLU A 113 -11.12 -14.86 16.57
C GLU A 113 -12.22 -15.38 17.52
N GLU A 114 -12.91 -16.47 17.15
CA GLU A 114 -13.93 -17.11 18.02
C GLU A 114 -13.36 -17.51 19.39
N ASN A 115 -12.08 -17.88 19.44
CA ASN A 115 -11.36 -18.25 20.67
C ASN A 115 -10.50 -17.10 21.23
N GLY A 116 -10.88 -15.86 20.95
CA GLY A 116 -10.22 -14.67 21.43
C GLY A 116 -9.43 -13.92 20.36
N LYS A 117 -9.18 -12.65 20.65
CA LYS A 117 -8.48 -11.72 19.77
C LYS A 117 -7.06 -12.22 19.48
N ILE A 118 -6.68 -12.24 18.18
CA ILE A 118 -5.36 -12.70 17.76
C ILE A 118 -4.33 -11.58 17.88
N VAL A 119 -4.58 -10.45 17.24
CA VAL A 119 -3.61 -9.35 17.15
C VAL A 119 -3.85 -8.34 18.27
N ASN A 120 -2.82 -8.09 19.08
CA ASN A 120 -2.85 -7.09 20.12
C ASN A 120 -2.49 -5.70 19.60
N HIS A 121 -1.41 -5.61 18.81
CA HIS A 121 -0.87 -4.35 18.30
C HIS A 121 -0.38 -4.48 16.86
N VAL A 122 -0.48 -3.38 16.10
CA VAL A 122 0.00 -3.28 14.72
C VAL A 122 0.80 -2.00 14.56
N ASP A 123 2.06 -2.15 14.12
CA ASP A 123 2.86 -1.05 13.59
C ASP A 123 2.83 -1.10 12.05
N SER A 124 2.83 0.06 11.42
CA SER A 124 2.86 0.19 9.96
C SER A 124 3.77 1.35 9.55
N VAL A 125 4.69 1.08 8.63
CA VAL A 125 5.62 2.07 8.06
C VAL A 125 5.57 1.98 6.53
N PHE A 126 5.25 3.09 5.88
CA PHE A 126 5.36 3.20 4.43
C PHE A 126 6.77 3.58 4.02
N MET A 127 7.28 2.95 2.98
CA MET A 127 8.65 3.09 2.51
C MET A 127 8.67 3.28 1.01
N ASN A 128 9.51 4.22 0.54
CA ASN A 128 9.84 4.34 -0.87
C ASN A 128 11.21 3.67 -1.11
N PRO A 129 11.37 2.89 -2.17
CA PRO A 129 12.67 2.32 -2.48
C PRO A 129 13.68 3.41 -2.80
N THR A 130 14.91 3.22 -2.39
CA THR A 130 16.05 4.06 -2.80
C THR A 130 16.46 3.74 -4.23
N ASP A 131 17.29 4.59 -4.85
CA ASP A 131 17.82 4.38 -6.19
C ASP A 131 18.69 3.11 -6.29
N PHE A 132 19.32 2.69 -5.19
CA PHE A 132 20.12 1.47 -5.09
C PHE A 132 19.36 0.25 -4.54
N SER A 133 18.06 0.37 -4.27
CA SER A 133 17.23 -0.77 -3.82
C SER A 133 17.08 -1.81 -4.93
N GLN A 134 17.15 -3.08 -4.58
CA GLN A 134 16.87 -4.18 -5.52
C GLN A 134 15.34 -4.33 -5.76
N MET A 135 14.50 -3.94 -4.79
CA MET A 135 13.05 -3.86 -4.96
C MET A 135 12.68 -2.45 -5.41
N LYS A 136 11.92 -2.36 -6.51
CA LYS A 136 11.45 -1.12 -7.13
C LYS A 136 9.94 -1.11 -7.23
#